data_2a23582b04f4ad69b8e6fdf258d32d4c
#
_entry.id   2a23582b04f4ad69b8e6fdf258d32d4c
#
_cell.length_a   1.000
_cell.length_b   1.000
_cell.length_c   1.000
_cell.angle_alpha   90.00
_cell.angle_beta   90.00
_cell.angle_gamma   90.00
#
_symmetry.space_group_name_H-M   'P 1'
#
loop_
_entity.id
_entity.type
_entity.pdbx_description
1 polymer ?
#
loop_
_entity_poly.entity_id
_entity_poly.type
_entity_poly.pdbx_seq_one_letter_code
_entity_poly.pdbx_strand_id
1 'polypeptide(L)'
;DVDILSNLVRSLSDQVSVILILNNGGIDNSLRNILLNFENVIFHDFECNKGIAAALNEGFLQAVARNADFVVTFDQDSCPESEHVAGLMKQWVALSSIDDVKINKKKVGAIGPSFYDARNGHFEYPFYRANGLRVVKQYSTNGVNFIQADALITSGMLVPTTMWSSGLKFNELLFIDFVDTEWCFRASKFGYINYGCFDVKMKHELSEAAPVIFLGLIILKYSPIRRYYHFRNCIYLIFQSYVPLAFKFRLIAGLLLRFFTAPFVDEKPLSSIKNIFFGVFDALRGRYGYKVIPTASVAPVVKSLE
;
A
#
# COMPACT_ATOMS: atom_id res chain seq x y z
N ASP A 1 -10.84 -13.16 -6.15
CA ASP A 1 -12.09 -13.05 -6.92
C ASP A 1 -11.72 -12.84 -8.39
N VAL A 2 -12.14 -13.76 -9.27
CA VAL A 2 -11.79 -13.78 -10.71
C VAL A 2 -12.25 -12.50 -11.40
N ASP A 3 -13.44 -12.03 -11.05
CA ASP A 3 -14.07 -10.88 -11.71
C ASP A 3 -13.37 -9.56 -11.36
N ILE A 4 -12.90 -9.40 -10.13
CA ILE A 4 -12.28 -8.15 -9.67
C ILE A 4 -10.96 -7.91 -10.41
N LEU A 5 -10.06 -8.90 -10.42
CA LEU A 5 -8.77 -8.75 -11.09
C LEU A 5 -8.94 -8.64 -12.62
N SER A 6 -9.88 -9.37 -13.21
CA SER A 6 -10.17 -9.26 -14.66
C SER A 6 -10.70 -7.88 -15.03
N ASN A 7 -11.55 -7.29 -14.18
CA ASN A 7 -12.05 -5.94 -14.39
C ASN A 7 -10.96 -4.88 -14.23
N LEU A 8 -10.06 -5.04 -13.25
CA LEU A 8 -8.89 -4.18 -13.10
C LEU A 8 -8.00 -4.22 -14.35
N VAL A 9 -7.63 -5.41 -14.82
CA VAL A 9 -6.82 -5.57 -16.04
C VAL A 9 -7.50 -4.95 -17.25
N ARG A 10 -8.81 -5.20 -17.43
CA ARG A 10 -9.58 -4.60 -18.53
C ARG A 10 -9.61 -3.07 -18.47
N SER A 11 -9.75 -2.48 -17.28
CA SER A 11 -9.76 -1.02 -17.12
C SER A 11 -8.41 -0.39 -17.41
N LEU A 12 -7.31 -1.14 -17.29
CA LEU A 12 -5.95 -0.65 -17.49
C LEU A 12 -5.37 -0.97 -18.87
N SER A 13 -5.93 -1.95 -19.60
CA SER A 13 -5.34 -2.47 -20.85
C SER A 13 -5.09 -1.38 -21.89
N ASP A 14 -5.98 -0.40 -22.00
CA ASP A 14 -5.88 0.72 -22.94
C ASP A 14 -5.14 1.95 -22.37
N GLN A 15 -4.79 1.94 -21.07
CA GLN A 15 -4.15 3.06 -20.41
C GLN A 15 -2.63 2.92 -20.29
N VAL A 16 -2.10 1.70 -20.41
CA VAL A 16 -0.68 1.41 -20.19
C VAL A 16 -0.11 0.49 -21.27
N SER A 17 1.18 0.61 -21.55
CA SER A 17 1.87 -0.24 -22.53
C SER A 17 2.06 -1.69 -22.05
N VAL A 18 2.19 -1.91 -20.75
CA VAL A 18 2.41 -3.24 -20.15
C VAL A 18 1.72 -3.32 -18.81
N ILE A 19 1.09 -4.45 -18.53
CA ILE A 19 0.54 -4.83 -17.23
C ILE A 19 1.37 -6.00 -16.69
N LEU A 20 2.11 -5.77 -15.61
CA LEU A 20 2.88 -6.81 -14.91
C LEU A 20 2.05 -7.40 -13.77
N ILE A 21 1.66 -8.65 -13.89
CA ILE A 21 0.97 -9.38 -12.82
C ILE A 21 2.01 -10.14 -11.99
N LEU A 22 2.23 -9.68 -10.78
CA LEU A 22 3.19 -10.24 -9.84
C LEU A 22 2.48 -11.26 -8.96
N ASN A 23 2.49 -12.52 -9.37
CA ASN A 23 1.79 -13.61 -8.69
C ASN A 23 2.55 -14.04 -7.44
N ASN A 24 2.18 -13.48 -6.30
CA ASN A 24 2.85 -13.65 -5.01
C ASN A 24 2.13 -14.65 -4.07
N GLY A 25 1.11 -15.35 -4.53
CA GLY A 25 0.33 -16.22 -3.65
C GLY A 25 -0.51 -17.30 -4.33
N GLY A 26 -0.27 -17.55 -5.60
CA GLY A 26 -1.00 -18.55 -6.39
C GLY A 26 -2.23 -17.95 -7.08
N ILE A 27 -2.18 -17.89 -8.38
CA ILE A 27 -3.31 -17.53 -9.24
C ILE A 27 -3.91 -18.81 -9.82
N ASP A 28 -5.23 -18.88 -9.89
CA ASP A 28 -5.94 -19.98 -10.55
C ASP A 28 -5.62 -19.99 -12.05
N ASN A 29 -5.43 -21.19 -12.62
CA ASN A 29 -5.14 -21.36 -14.04
C ASN A 29 -6.26 -20.83 -14.94
N SER A 30 -7.52 -20.92 -14.53
CA SER A 30 -8.65 -20.38 -15.28
C SER A 30 -8.57 -18.86 -15.38
N LEU A 31 -8.29 -18.17 -14.28
CA LEU A 31 -8.08 -16.73 -14.25
C LEU A 31 -6.85 -16.32 -15.06
N ARG A 32 -5.74 -17.07 -14.93
CA ARG A 32 -4.54 -16.82 -15.74
C ARG A 32 -4.84 -16.87 -17.23
N ASN A 33 -5.57 -17.88 -17.70
CA ASN A 33 -5.94 -18.01 -19.11
C ASN A 33 -6.83 -16.84 -19.59
N ILE A 34 -7.74 -16.34 -18.75
CA ILE A 34 -8.54 -15.17 -19.08
C ILE A 34 -7.65 -13.92 -19.24
N LEU A 35 -6.70 -13.73 -18.33
CA LEU A 35 -5.83 -12.56 -18.32
C LEU A 35 -4.79 -12.60 -19.46
N LEU A 36 -4.39 -13.76 -19.94
CA LEU A 36 -3.49 -13.92 -21.08
C LEU A 36 -4.15 -13.56 -22.43
N ASN A 37 -5.48 -13.33 -22.48
CA ASN A 37 -6.12 -12.78 -23.67
C ASN A 37 -5.82 -11.29 -23.91
N PHE A 38 -5.27 -10.59 -22.92
CA PHE A 38 -4.80 -9.21 -23.08
C PHE A 38 -3.34 -9.22 -23.55
N GLU A 39 -3.08 -8.65 -24.73
CA GLU A 39 -1.76 -8.71 -25.40
C GLU A 39 -0.63 -8.06 -24.57
N ASN A 40 -0.96 -7.09 -23.72
CA ASN A 40 0.01 -6.35 -22.91
C ASN A 40 0.16 -6.90 -21.47
N VAL A 41 -0.39 -8.07 -21.15
CA VAL A 41 -0.27 -8.71 -19.84
C VAL A 41 0.93 -9.64 -19.79
N ILE A 42 1.76 -9.47 -18.79
CA ILE A 42 2.91 -10.32 -18.49
C ILE A 42 2.83 -10.82 -17.06
N PHE A 43 3.07 -12.11 -16.86
CA PHE A 43 3.12 -12.71 -15.52
C PHE A 43 4.55 -12.87 -15.02
N HIS A 44 4.72 -12.62 -13.72
CA HIS A 44 5.88 -13.05 -12.96
C HIS A 44 5.42 -13.87 -11.75
N ASP A 45 5.81 -15.12 -11.68
CA ASP A 45 5.45 -16.04 -10.62
C ASP A 45 6.57 -16.14 -9.58
N PHE A 46 6.24 -15.88 -8.33
CA PHE A 46 7.15 -16.14 -7.21
C PHE A 46 6.96 -17.59 -6.73
N GLU A 47 8.04 -18.26 -6.36
CA GLU A 47 8.01 -19.62 -5.81
C GLU A 47 7.23 -19.70 -4.47
N CYS A 48 7.21 -18.61 -3.73
CA CYS A 48 6.46 -18.46 -2.48
C CYS A 48 6.12 -16.99 -2.24
N ASN A 49 5.20 -16.73 -1.30
CA ASN A 49 4.84 -15.36 -0.94
C ASN A 49 6.05 -14.61 -0.35
N LYS A 50 6.57 -13.63 -1.08
CA LYS A 50 7.71 -12.76 -0.72
C LYS A 50 7.29 -11.48 0.00
N GLY A 51 5.98 -11.21 0.11
CA GLY A 51 5.42 -9.97 0.61
C GLY A 51 5.29 -8.89 -0.47
N ILE A 52 4.53 -7.83 -0.14
CA ILE A 52 4.19 -6.77 -1.10
C ILE A 52 5.42 -5.94 -1.51
N ALA A 53 6.36 -5.69 -0.59
CA ALA A 53 7.55 -4.91 -0.88
C ALA A 53 8.46 -5.57 -1.92
N ALA A 54 8.68 -6.89 -1.81
CA ALA A 54 9.47 -7.65 -2.76
C ALA A 54 8.76 -7.73 -4.13
N ALA A 55 7.44 -7.92 -4.14
CA ALA A 55 6.66 -7.90 -5.38
C ALA A 55 6.77 -6.54 -6.09
N LEU A 56 6.61 -5.44 -5.36
CA LEU A 56 6.78 -4.09 -5.91
C LEU A 56 8.19 -3.88 -6.48
N ASN A 57 9.24 -4.28 -5.74
CA ASN A 57 10.61 -4.15 -6.21
C ASN A 57 10.86 -4.94 -7.49
N GLU A 58 10.33 -6.16 -7.61
CA GLU A 58 10.40 -6.95 -8.84
C GLU A 58 9.67 -6.26 -10.01
N GLY A 59 8.47 -5.72 -9.76
CA GLY A 59 7.72 -4.95 -10.75
C GLY A 59 8.52 -3.75 -11.28
N PHE A 60 9.15 -3.00 -10.39
CA PHE A 60 10.01 -1.88 -10.78
C PHE A 60 11.27 -2.33 -11.53
N LEU A 61 11.90 -3.42 -11.11
CA LEU A 61 13.04 -4.01 -11.82
C LEU A 61 12.68 -4.34 -13.28
N GLN A 62 11.54 -5.00 -13.47
CA GLN A 62 11.05 -5.35 -14.79
C GLN A 62 10.63 -4.14 -15.63
N ALA A 63 10.05 -3.11 -15.01
CA ALA A 63 9.69 -1.88 -15.68
C ALA A 63 10.94 -1.11 -16.16
N VAL A 64 11.97 -0.98 -15.31
CA VAL A 64 13.24 -0.36 -15.67
C VAL A 64 13.92 -1.12 -16.80
N ALA A 65 13.92 -2.45 -16.75
CA ALA A 65 14.49 -3.29 -17.84
C ALA A 65 13.78 -3.11 -19.19
N ARG A 66 12.53 -2.63 -19.18
CA ARG A 66 11.72 -2.29 -20.36
C ARG A 66 11.76 -0.80 -20.74
N ASN A 67 12.62 -0.02 -20.10
CA ASN A 67 12.74 1.42 -20.28
C ASN A 67 11.42 2.19 -20.02
N ALA A 68 10.60 1.73 -19.08
CA ALA A 68 9.42 2.46 -18.66
C ALA A 68 9.83 3.70 -17.84
N ASP A 69 9.24 4.85 -18.15
CA ASP A 69 9.47 6.09 -17.41
C ASP A 69 8.70 6.11 -16.09
N PHE A 70 7.55 5.47 -16.04
CA PHE A 70 6.64 5.44 -14.90
C PHE A 70 6.12 4.04 -14.64
N VAL A 71 5.78 3.78 -13.39
CA VAL A 71 5.00 2.63 -12.93
C VAL A 71 3.78 3.13 -12.20
N VAL A 72 2.61 2.57 -12.47
CA VAL A 72 1.42 2.71 -11.64
C VAL A 72 1.19 1.40 -10.92
N THR A 73 1.08 1.45 -9.61
CA THR A 73 0.92 0.26 -8.78
C THR A 73 -0.54 0.08 -8.37
N PHE A 74 -1.03 -1.16 -8.35
CA PHE A 74 -2.39 -1.50 -7.93
C PHE A 74 -2.41 -2.74 -7.05
N ASP A 75 -3.29 -2.73 -6.07
CA ASP A 75 -3.72 -3.95 -5.39
C ASP A 75 -4.75 -4.66 -6.27
N GLN A 76 -4.85 -5.98 -6.15
CA GLN A 76 -5.72 -6.81 -7.01
C GLN A 76 -7.22 -6.48 -6.93
N ASP A 77 -7.64 -5.78 -5.89
CA ASP A 77 -9.02 -5.38 -5.58
C ASP A 77 -9.32 -3.91 -5.88
N SER A 78 -8.40 -3.23 -6.54
CA SER A 78 -8.55 -1.82 -6.92
C SER A 78 -9.50 -1.65 -8.11
N CYS A 79 -10.21 -0.53 -8.13
CA CYS A 79 -11.13 -0.20 -9.21
C CYS A 79 -10.86 1.24 -9.70
N PRO A 80 -9.87 1.42 -10.60
CA PRO A 80 -9.56 2.72 -11.18
C PRO A 80 -10.60 3.12 -12.24
N GLU A 81 -10.74 4.43 -12.44
CA GLU A 81 -11.55 5.00 -13.51
C GLU A 81 -10.82 4.89 -14.88
N SER A 82 -11.55 5.10 -15.98
CA SER A 82 -11.03 4.97 -17.36
C SER A 82 -9.86 5.91 -17.69
N GLU A 83 -9.81 7.09 -17.07
CA GLU A 83 -8.79 8.11 -17.29
C GLU A 83 -7.76 8.18 -16.15
N HIS A 84 -7.63 7.12 -15.35
CA HIS A 84 -6.83 7.12 -14.14
C HIS A 84 -5.36 7.47 -14.40
N VAL A 85 -4.72 6.75 -15.32
CA VAL A 85 -3.29 6.95 -15.63
C VAL A 85 -3.07 8.29 -16.31
N ALA A 86 -3.90 8.63 -17.31
CA ALA A 86 -3.82 9.91 -18.02
C ALA A 86 -4.01 11.11 -17.08
N GLY A 87 -4.96 11.02 -16.16
CA GLY A 87 -5.19 12.03 -15.13
C GLY A 87 -3.99 12.25 -14.22
N LEU A 88 -3.38 11.17 -13.70
CA LEU A 88 -2.17 11.27 -12.86
C LEU A 88 -0.98 11.82 -13.63
N MET A 89 -0.77 11.39 -14.89
CA MET A 89 0.30 11.89 -15.75
C MET A 89 0.13 13.39 -16.04
N LYS A 90 -1.08 13.85 -16.33
CA LYS A 90 -1.39 15.28 -16.51
C LYS A 90 -0.97 16.10 -15.28
N GLN A 91 -1.32 15.63 -14.08
CA GLN A 91 -0.95 16.31 -12.84
C GLN A 91 0.56 16.27 -12.59
N TRP A 92 1.23 15.14 -12.88
CA TRP A 92 2.67 15.03 -12.74
C TRP A 92 3.42 16.04 -13.63
N VAL A 93 3.01 16.18 -14.88
CA VAL A 93 3.56 17.17 -15.83
C VAL A 93 3.32 18.60 -15.32
N ALA A 94 2.11 18.90 -14.86
CA ALA A 94 1.76 20.21 -14.33
C ALA A 94 2.64 20.56 -13.10
N LEU A 95 2.78 19.63 -12.14
CA LEU A 95 3.61 19.80 -10.95
C LEU A 95 5.11 19.99 -11.30
N SER A 96 5.60 19.23 -12.28
CA SER A 96 6.99 19.34 -12.73
C SER A 96 7.34 20.66 -13.39
N SER A 97 6.33 21.41 -13.84
CA SER A 97 6.46 22.73 -14.46
C SER A 97 6.45 23.89 -13.44
N ILE A 98 6.10 23.63 -12.18
CA ILE A 98 6.00 24.66 -11.13
C ILE A 98 7.38 25.10 -10.69
N ASP A 99 7.66 26.40 -10.76
CA ASP A 99 8.97 26.96 -10.43
C ASP A 99 9.36 26.80 -8.95
N ASP A 100 8.41 26.77 -8.03
CA ASP A 100 8.67 26.50 -6.60
C ASP A 100 9.35 25.15 -6.34
N VAL A 101 9.02 24.13 -7.12
CA VAL A 101 9.69 22.83 -7.05
C VAL A 101 11.13 22.95 -7.51
N LYS A 102 11.37 23.74 -8.56
CA LYS A 102 12.72 24.01 -9.11
C LYS A 102 13.56 24.88 -8.16
N ILE A 103 12.97 25.94 -7.57
CA ILE A 103 13.66 26.87 -6.65
C ILE A 103 14.14 26.14 -5.39
N ASN A 104 13.34 25.24 -4.83
CA ASN A 104 13.67 24.49 -3.63
C ASN A 104 14.56 23.26 -3.90
N LYS A 105 15.02 23.04 -5.15
CA LYS A 105 15.82 21.87 -5.59
C LYS A 105 15.18 20.52 -5.22
N LYS A 106 13.87 20.50 -5.00
CA LYS A 106 13.14 19.26 -4.74
C LYS A 106 12.55 18.74 -6.05
N LYS A 107 12.43 17.42 -6.14
CA LYS A 107 11.87 16.73 -7.30
C LYS A 107 10.43 16.33 -7.03
N VAL A 108 9.57 16.36 -8.05
CA VAL A 108 8.26 15.75 -7.98
C VAL A 108 8.46 14.24 -7.80
N GLY A 109 7.86 13.71 -6.77
CA GLY A 109 7.89 12.28 -6.44
C GLY A 109 6.69 11.53 -7.00
N ALA A 110 6.15 10.63 -6.19
CA ALA A 110 4.95 9.88 -6.53
C ALA A 110 3.69 10.76 -6.44
N ILE A 111 2.67 10.40 -7.23
CA ILE A 111 1.33 10.97 -7.15
C ILE A 111 0.33 9.85 -6.89
N GLY A 112 -0.48 10.00 -5.83
CA GLY A 112 -1.57 9.08 -5.51
C GLY A 112 -2.93 9.67 -5.79
N PRO A 113 -3.92 8.86 -6.22
CA PRO A 113 -5.30 9.30 -6.40
C PRO A 113 -5.97 9.56 -5.06
N SER A 114 -7.05 10.35 -5.06
CA SER A 114 -8.04 10.33 -3.99
C SER A 114 -8.80 9.00 -4.02
N PHE A 115 -9.10 8.43 -2.86
CA PHE A 115 -9.82 7.18 -2.82
C PHE A 115 -10.96 7.20 -1.79
N TYR A 116 -11.97 6.38 -2.06
CA TYR A 116 -13.15 6.25 -1.21
C TYR A 116 -13.51 4.77 -0.99
N ASP A 117 -14.09 4.49 0.17
CA ASP A 117 -14.62 3.16 0.49
C ASP A 117 -16.16 3.18 0.33
N ALA A 118 -16.65 2.47 -0.68
CA ALA A 118 -18.08 2.40 -0.98
C ALA A 118 -18.89 1.67 0.12
N ARG A 119 -18.25 0.83 0.93
CA ARG A 119 -18.88 0.12 2.05
C ARG A 119 -19.23 1.03 3.22
N ASN A 120 -18.63 2.22 3.27
CA ASN A 120 -18.76 3.20 4.35
C ASN A 120 -19.34 4.53 3.86
N GLY A 121 -20.45 4.49 3.10
CA GLY A 121 -21.16 5.69 2.64
C GLY A 121 -20.35 6.60 1.72
N HIS A 122 -19.46 6.05 0.90
CA HIS A 122 -18.55 6.79 0.01
C HIS A 122 -17.66 7.78 0.77
N PHE A 123 -17.23 7.41 1.97
CA PHE A 123 -16.30 8.23 2.73
C PHE A 123 -14.97 8.38 1.97
N GLU A 124 -14.65 9.62 1.58
CA GLU A 124 -13.39 9.99 0.93
C GLU A 124 -12.30 10.11 2.00
N TYR A 125 -11.20 9.37 1.84
CA TYR A 125 -10.08 9.41 2.77
C TYR A 125 -9.22 10.64 2.51
N PRO A 126 -8.79 11.36 3.56
CA PRO A 126 -7.93 12.51 3.42
C PRO A 126 -6.49 12.13 3.10
N PHE A 127 -5.78 13.01 2.41
CA PHE A 127 -4.33 12.99 2.44
C PHE A 127 -3.78 13.50 3.77
N TYR A 128 -2.61 13.05 4.14
CA TYR A 128 -1.99 13.37 5.43
C TYR A 128 -0.68 14.12 5.22
N ARG A 129 -0.49 15.20 6.01
CA ARG A 129 0.75 15.98 6.02
C ARG A 129 1.15 16.36 7.44
N ALA A 130 2.45 16.29 7.75
CA ALA A 130 3.01 16.83 8.99
C ALA A 130 3.03 18.36 8.95
N ASN A 131 2.54 18.97 10.01
CA ASN A 131 2.65 20.42 10.25
C ASN A 131 3.07 20.62 11.71
N GLY A 132 4.36 20.88 11.91
CA GLY A 132 4.95 20.91 13.24
C GLY A 132 4.81 19.55 13.94
N LEU A 133 4.15 19.52 15.09
CA LEU A 133 3.88 18.30 15.86
C LEU A 133 2.50 17.66 15.56
N ARG A 134 1.75 18.18 14.59
CA ARG A 134 0.42 17.67 14.22
C ARG A 134 0.45 17.05 12.83
N VAL A 135 -0.37 16.02 12.65
CA VAL A 135 -0.71 15.50 11.32
C VAL A 135 -2.03 16.13 10.89
N VAL A 136 -2.00 16.89 9.81
CA VAL A 136 -3.16 17.55 9.24
C VAL A 136 -3.80 16.62 8.21
N LYS A 137 -5.13 16.50 8.29
CA LYS A 137 -5.96 15.83 7.28
C LYS A 137 -6.33 16.85 6.22
N GLN A 138 -6.11 16.50 4.97
CA GLN A 138 -6.36 17.36 3.82
C GLN A 138 -7.40 16.70 2.93
N TYR A 139 -8.52 17.41 2.73
CA TYR A 139 -9.65 16.99 1.92
C TYR A 139 -9.72 17.83 0.64
N SER A 140 -10.46 17.34 -0.35
CA SER A 140 -10.76 18.11 -1.57
C SER A 140 -11.44 19.43 -1.20
N THR A 141 -10.95 20.51 -1.79
CA THR A 141 -11.53 21.84 -1.70
C THR A 141 -11.66 22.43 -3.12
N ASN A 142 -12.64 23.30 -3.33
CA ASN A 142 -12.89 23.89 -4.64
C ASN A 142 -11.63 24.55 -5.21
N GLY A 143 -11.25 24.16 -6.43
CA GLY A 143 -10.12 24.74 -7.17
C GLY A 143 -8.74 24.17 -6.80
N VAL A 144 -8.66 23.18 -5.92
CA VAL A 144 -7.40 22.50 -5.56
C VAL A 144 -7.40 21.10 -6.15
N ASN A 145 -6.55 20.87 -7.16
CA ASN A 145 -6.47 19.60 -7.88
C ASN A 145 -5.48 18.64 -7.26
N PHE A 146 -4.45 19.14 -6.59
CA PHE A 146 -3.42 18.34 -5.92
C PHE A 146 -2.90 19.00 -4.65
N ILE A 147 -2.33 18.21 -3.76
CA ILE A 147 -1.78 18.69 -2.49
C ILE A 147 -0.55 17.85 -2.09
N GLN A 148 0.43 18.47 -1.41
CA GLN A 148 1.55 17.70 -0.87
C GLN A 148 1.07 16.71 0.17
N ALA A 149 1.51 15.46 0.07
CA ALA A 149 1.18 14.38 0.97
C ALA A 149 2.44 13.66 1.47
N ASP A 150 2.54 13.43 2.78
CA ASP A 150 3.67 12.71 3.36
C ASP A 150 3.49 11.19 3.30
N ALA A 151 2.26 10.73 3.09
CA ALA A 151 1.93 9.33 2.93
C ALA A 151 0.88 9.16 1.82
N LEU A 152 1.12 8.21 0.94
CA LEU A 152 0.24 7.73 -0.10
C LEU A 152 0.03 6.23 0.11
N ILE A 153 -1.02 5.66 -0.47
CA ILE A 153 -1.18 4.20 -0.59
C ILE A 153 -0.57 3.74 -1.91
N THR A 154 -0.10 2.49 -1.95
CA THR A 154 0.44 1.90 -3.19
C THR A 154 -0.60 1.77 -4.27
N SER A 155 -1.86 1.49 -3.93
CA SER A 155 -2.90 1.29 -4.94
C SER A 155 -3.23 2.57 -5.70
N GLY A 156 -3.10 2.53 -7.02
CA GLY A 156 -3.31 3.65 -7.93
C GLY A 156 -2.16 4.67 -7.96
N MET A 157 -1.04 4.43 -7.30
CA MET A 157 0.05 5.40 -7.19
C MET A 157 0.95 5.41 -8.43
N LEU A 158 1.11 6.57 -9.06
CA LEU A 158 2.07 6.81 -10.15
C LEU A 158 3.44 7.16 -9.58
N VAL A 159 4.46 6.43 -10.00
CA VAL A 159 5.85 6.57 -9.51
C VAL A 159 6.81 6.65 -10.68
N PRO A 160 7.65 7.70 -10.80
CA PRO A 160 8.76 7.72 -11.76
C PRO A 160 9.76 6.60 -11.47
N THR A 161 10.14 5.82 -12.48
CA THR A 161 11.13 4.74 -12.34
C THR A 161 12.49 5.23 -11.87
N THR A 162 12.81 6.48 -12.16
CA THR A 162 14.05 7.14 -11.69
C THR A 162 14.15 7.19 -10.17
N MET A 163 13.04 7.24 -9.44
CA MET A 163 13.05 7.17 -7.97
C MET A 163 13.60 5.82 -7.50
N TRP A 164 13.10 4.72 -8.07
CA TRP A 164 13.56 3.38 -7.73
C TRP A 164 15.02 3.16 -8.15
N SER A 165 15.41 3.60 -9.35
CA SER A 165 16.78 3.51 -9.88
C SER A 165 17.77 4.34 -9.07
N SER A 166 17.34 5.41 -8.39
CA SER A 166 18.18 6.19 -7.47
C SER A 166 18.46 5.49 -6.13
N GLY A 167 17.98 4.25 -5.95
CA GLY A 167 18.13 3.46 -4.73
C GLY A 167 16.94 3.54 -3.77
N LEU A 168 15.87 4.25 -4.11
CA LEU A 168 14.66 4.32 -3.31
C LEU A 168 13.76 3.09 -3.56
N LYS A 169 14.24 1.91 -3.18
CA LYS A 169 13.50 0.65 -3.27
C LYS A 169 12.51 0.51 -2.12
N PHE A 170 11.46 -0.31 -2.28
CA PHE A 170 10.57 -0.65 -1.17
C PHE A 170 11.30 -1.51 -0.14
N ASN A 171 10.95 -1.32 1.14
CA ASN A 171 11.63 -1.99 2.24
C ASN A 171 11.07 -3.39 2.49
N GLU A 172 11.75 -4.42 2.01
CA GLU A 172 11.31 -5.82 2.10
C GLU A 172 11.26 -6.36 3.54
N LEU A 173 11.93 -5.70 4.48
CA LEU A 173 11.85 -6.05 5.90
C LEU A 173 10.42 -5.90 6.45
N LEU A 174 9.58 -5.07 5.83
CA LEU A 174 8.22 -4.85 6.30
C LEU A 174 7.26 -5.96 5.87
N PHE A 175 7.50 -6.63 4.75
CA PHE A 175 6.68 -7.69 4.19
C PHE A 175 5.28 -7.23 3.75
N ILE A 176 4.44 -6.74 4.68
CA ILE A 176 3.09 -6.20 4.47
C ILE A 176 2.81 -5.12 5.53
N ASP A 177 1.89 -4.21 5.27
CA ASP A 177 1.53 -3.02 6.08
C ASP A 177 2.69 -2.00 6.24
N PHE A 178 2.39 -0.74 6.03
CA PHE A 178 3.32 0.39 6.10
C PHE A 178 4.44 0.42 5.04
N VAL A 179 4.42 -0.46 4.05
CA VAL A 179 5.43 -0.49 2.97
C VAL A 179 5.42 0.81 2.18
N ASP A 180 4.24 1.28 1.81
CA ASP A 180 3.96 2.54 1.13
C ASP A 180 4.29 3.77 2.00
N THR A 181 3.80 3.76 3.22
CA THR A 181 3.99 4.86 4.18
C THR A 181 5.48 5.06 4.51
N GLU A 182 6.21 3.99 4.75
CA GLU A 182 7.66 4.01 4.96
C GLU A 182 8.39 4.58 3.76
N TRP A 183 8.05 4.06 2.57
CA TRP A 183 8.64 4.49 1.32
C TRP A 183 8.42 5.97 1.06
N CYS A 184 7.21 6.49 1.29
CA CYS A 184 6.88 7.90 1.15
C CYS A 184 7.71 8.80 2.08
N PHE A 185 7.85 8.44 3.35
CA PHE A 185 8.70 9.20 4.29
C PHE A 185 10.17 9.19 3.85
N ARG A 186 10.66 8.06 3.38
CA ARG A 186 12.04 7.93 2.92
C ARG A 186 12.26 8.69 1.60
N ALA A 187 11.26 8.76 0.71
CA ALA A 187 11.30 9.58 -0.49
C ALA A 187 11.57 11.06 -0.18
N SER A 188 10.93 11.60 0.87
CA SER A 188 11.17 12.98 1.33
C SER A 188 12.63 13.22 1.74
N LYS A 189 13.31 12.24 2.33
CA LYS A 189 14.73 12.30 2.66
C LYS A 189 15.62 12.28 1.42
N PHE A 190 15.16 11.62 0.34
CA PHE A 190 15.83 11.61 -0.96
C PHE A 190 15.58 12.89 -1.78
N GLY A 191 14.86 13.87 -1.23
CA GLY A 191 14.59 15.16 -1.87
C GLY A 191 13.37 15.14 -2.81
N TYR A 192 12.50 14.13 -2.70
CA TYR A 192 11.25 14.07 -3.44
C TYR A 192 10.08 14.63 -2.63
N ILE A 193 9.11 15.20 -3.30
CA ILE A 193 7.82 15.61 -2.72
C ILE A 193 6.74 14.74 -3.37
N ASN A 194 6.00 14.00 -2.56
CA ASN A 194 4.83 13.25 -3.02
C ASN A 194 3.58 14.11 -2.97
N TYR A 195 2.62 13.83 -3.85
CA TYR A 195 1.39 14.60 -3.99
C TYR A 195 0.17 13.68 -4.00
N GLY A 196 -0.90 14.13 -3.34
CA GLY A 196 -2.23 13.58 -3.51
C GLY A 196 -2.96 14.33 -4.62
N CYS A 197 -3.64 13.61 -5.49
CA CYS A 197 -4.45 14.16 -6.59
C CYS A 197 -5.93 13.98 -6.28
N PHE A 198 -6.70 15.08 -6.27
CA PHE A 198 -8.14 15.06 -6.03
C PHE A 198 -8.97 14.87 -7.31
N ASP A 199 -8.38 15.19 -8.47
CA ASP A 199 -9.05 15.05 -9.78
C ASP A 199 -9.16 13.59 -10.24
N VAL A 200 -8.30 12.71 -9.72
CA VAL A 200 -8.32 11.28 -10.02
C VAL A 200 -8.85 10.55 -8.80
N LYS A 201 -9.94 9.83 -8.98
CA LYS A 201 -10.60 9.08 -7.91
C LYS A 201 -10.52 7.59 -8.17
N MET A 202 -10.52 6.83 -7.09
CA MET A 202 -10.49 5.38 -7.15
C MET A 202 -11.32 4.80 -6.00
N LYS A 203 -12.11 3.75 -6.30
CA LYS A 203 -12.70 2.92 -5.27
C LYS A 203 -11.64 1.97 -4.74
N HIS A 204 -11.43 1.97 -3.42
CA HIS A 204 -10.46 1.09 -2.77
C HIS A 204 -10.88 0.73 -1.34
N GLU A 205 -10.66 -0.50 -0.94
CA GLU A 205 -11.02 -1.04 0.36
C GLU A 205 -9.78 -1.22 1.24
N LEU A 206 -9.65 -0.43 2.33
CA LEU A 206 -8.45 -0.43 3.17
C LEU A 206 -8.29 -1.64 4.09
N SER A 207 -9.32 -2.46 4.25
CA SER A 207 -9.31 -3.59 5.20
C SER A 207 -10.06 -4.80 4.67
N GLU A 208 -9.65 -5.99 5.12
CA GLU A 208 -10.24 -7.29 4.76
C GLU A 208 -11.75 -7.38 5.04
N ALA A 209 -12.23 -6.66 6.05
CA ALA A 209 -13.64 -6.58 6.40
C ALA A 209 -14.08 -5.12 6.55
N ALA A 210 -15.39 -4.89 6.43
CA ALA A 210 -15.95 -3.55 6.63
C ALA A 210 -15.54 -2.97 7.99
N PRO A 211 -15.19 -1.68 8.05
CA PRO A 211 -14.89 -1.02 9.32
C PRO A 211 -16.06 -1.10 10.28
N VAL A 212 -15.79 -1.14 11.57
CA VAL A 212 -16.82 -1.07 12.62
C VAL A 212 -16.76 0.25 13.35
N ILE A 213 -17.93 0.76 13.77
CA ILE A 213 -18.00 1.93 14.65
C ILE A 213 -17.98 1.42 16.08
N PHE A 214 -16.93 1.77 16.82
CA PHE A 214 -16.78 1.46 18.24
C PHE A 214 -16.54 2.74 19.02
N LEU A 215 -17.43 3.06 19.95
CA LEU A 215 -17.42 4.32 20.72
C LEU A 215 -17.30 5.58 19.85
N GLY A 216 -18.00 5.60 18.71
CA GLY A 216 -17.96 6.72 17.76
C GLY A 216 -16.69 6.80 16.88
N LEU A 217 -15.77 5.84 17.01
CA LEU A 217 -14.55 5.76 16.22
C LEU A 217 -14.68 4.67 15.15
N ILE A 218 -14.18 4.96 13.95
CA ILE A 218 -14.08 3.98 12.87
C ILE A 218 -12.85 3.11 13.11
N ILE A 219 -13.06 1.82 13.39
CA ILE A 219 -12.00 0.85 13.66
C ILE A 219 -11.94 -0.18 12.54
N LEU A 220 -10.75 -0.33 11.94
CA LEU A 220 -10.48 -1.35 10.94
C LEU A 220 -10.28 -2.71 11.62
N LYS A 221 -10.92 -3.75 11.06
CA LYS A 221 -10.72 -5.13 11.47
C LYS A 221 -9.49 -5.71 10.78
N TYR A 222 -8.74 -6.51 11.51
CA TYR A 222 -7.57 -7.21 10.99
C TYR A 222 -7.54 -8.66 11.47
N SER A 223 -7.04 -9.55 10.63
CA SER A 223 -6.69 -10.91 11.05
C SER A 223 -5.56 -10.89 12.09
N PRO A 224 -5.44 -11.91 12.95
CA PRO A 224 -4.41 -11.96 13.98
C PRO A 224 -2.98 -11.80 13.43
N ILE A 225 -2.69 -12.41 12.28
CA ILE A 225 -1.35 -12.30 11.67
C ILE A 225 -1.11 -10.88 11.13
N ARG A 226 -2.12 -10.21 10.62
CA ARG A 226 -1.99 -8.83 10.17
C ARG A 226 -1.80 -7.88 11.36
N ARG A 227 -2.39 -8.17 12.55
CA ARG A 227 -2.08 -7.47 13.81
C ARG A 227 -0.60 -7.57 14.16
N TYR A 228 0.01 -8.76 14.02
CA TYR A 228 1.44 -8.96 14.21
C TYR A 228 2.27 -8.00 13.34
N TYR A 229 2.05 -8.01 12.03
CA TYR A 229 2.79 -7.17 11.10
C TYR A 229 2.55 -5.68 11.38
N HIS A 230 1.30 -5.29 11.61
CA HIS A 230 0.93 -3.91 11.87
C HIS A 230 1.66 -3.34 13.09
N PHE A 231 1.69 -4.05 14.21
CA PHE A 231 2.39 -3.61 15.43
C PHE A 231 3.91 -3.62 15.24
N ARG A 232 4.47 -4.67 14.66
CA ARG A 232 5.90 -4.78 14.38
C ARG A 232 6.39 -3.63 13.50
N ASN A 233 5.73 -3.39 12.39
CA ASN A 233 6.15 -2.41 11.41
C ASN A 233 5.90 -0.97 11.87
N CYS A 234 4.82 -0.74 12.63
CA CYS A 234 4.57 0.56 13.24
C CYS A 234 5.70 0.94 14.22
N ILE A 235 6.16 0.00 15.05
CA ILE A 235 7.30 0.19 15.94
C ILE A 235 8.57 0.45 15.12
N TYR A 236 8.80 -0.29 14.04
CA TYR A 236 9.91 -0.01 13.11
C TYR A 236 9.91 1.45 12.66
N LEU A 237 8.76 1.96 12.17
CA LEU A 237 8.65 3.35 11.71
C LEU A 237 8.94 4.37 12.82
N ILE A 238 8.45 4.13 14.03
CA ILE A 238 8.67 5.03 15.17
C ILE A 238 10.17 5.26 15.41
N PHE A 239 11.00 4.24 15.23
CA PHE A 239 12.45 4.33 15.42
C PHE A 239 13.20 4.92 14.22
N GLN A 240 12.57 5.13 13.05
CA GLN A 240 13.26 5.69 11.89
C GLN A 240 13.45 7.20 12.02
N SER A 241 14.65 7.68 11.71
CA SER A 241 15.00 9.13 11.80
C SER A 241 14.28 9.97 10.72
N TYR A 242 13.89 9.37 9.61
CA TYR A 242 13.23 10.06 8.49
C TYR A 242 11.71 10.19 8.67
N VAL A 243 11.12 9.54 9.67
CA VAL A 243 9.69 9.66 9.99
C VAL A 243 9.45 10.94 10.78
N PRO A 244 8.57 11.86 10.33
CA PRO A 244 8.28 13.09 11.06
C PRO A 244 7.72 12.83 12.48
N LEU A 245 8.11 13.64 13.43
CA LEU A 245 7.66 13.49 14.85
C LEU A 245 6.14 13.47 14.98
N ALA A 246 5.43 14.29 14.21
CA ALA A 246 3.97 14.31 14.19
C ALA A 246 3.39 12.91 13.84
N PHE A 247 3.98 12.23 12.85
CA PHE A 247 3.56 10.88 12.51
C PHE A 247 3.95 9.86 13.56
N LYS A 248 5.10 10.00 14.22
CA LYS A 248 5.48 9.11 15.35
C LYS A 248 4.45 9.17 16.48
N PHE A 249 4.03 10.37 16.88
CA PHE A 249 2.97 10.53 17.88
C PHE A 249 1.63 9.93 17.42
N ARG A 250 1.26 10.15 16.16
CA ARG A 250 0.05 9.55 15.57
C ARG A 250 0.13 8.02 15.54
N LEU A 251 1.28 7.45 15.18
CA LEU A 251 1.51 6.00 15.17
C LEU A 251 1.39 5.41 16.57
N ILE A 252 2.01 6.03 17.57
CA ILE A 252 1.90 5.60 18.99
C ILE A 252 0.44 5.63 19.46
N ALA A 253 -0.26 6.75 19.25
CA ALA A 253 -1.67 6.86 19.60
C ALA A 253 -2.52 5.80 18.88
N GLY A 254 -2.25 5.55 17.60
CA GLY A 254 -2.89 4.50 16.81
C GLY A 254 -2.63 3.09 17.32
N LEU A 255 -1.40 2.78 17.77
CA LEU A 255 -1.08 1.50 18.39
C LEU A 255 -1.84 1.29 19.70
N LEU A 256 -1.85 2.31 20.57
CA LEU A 256 -2.60 2.24 21.82
C LEU A 256 -4.10 2.02 21.58
N LEU A 257 -4.70 2.81 20.67
CA LEU A 257 -6.11 2.64 20.32
C LEU A 257 -6.39 1.21 19.83
N ARG A 258 -5.59 0.71 18.90
CA ARG A 258 -5.76 -0.66 18.35
C ARG A 258 -5.53 -1.76 19.37
N PHE A 259 -4.60 -1.56 20.30
CA PHE A 259 -4.36 -2.51 21.39
C PHE A 259 -5.60 -2.63 22.29
N PHE A 260 -6.18 -1.50 22.71
CA PHE A 260 -7.36 -1.49 23.58
C PHE A 260 -8.65 -1.91 22.87
N THR A 261 -8.77 -1.69 21.56
CA THR A 261 -9.98 -2.07 20.79
C THR A 261 -9.94 -3.50 20.25
N ALA A 262 -8.78 -4.10 20.02
CA ALA A 262 -8.65 -5.44 19.48
C ALA A 262 -9.47 -6.52 20.22
N PRO A 263 -9.54 -6.53 21.57
CA PRO A 263 -10.34 -7.52 22.30
C PRO A 263 -11.84 -7.49 21.99
N PHE A 264 -12.36 -6.33 21.56
CA PHE A 264 -13.79 -6.10 21.35
C PHE A 264 -14.20 -6.14 19.86
N VAL A 265 -13.23 -5.94 18.97
CA VAL A 265 -13.52 -5.74 17.54
C VAL A 265 -13.07 -6.94 16.70
N ASP A 266 -11.99 -7.62 17.08
CA ASP A 266 -11.45 -8.74 16.31
C ASP A 266 -12.24 -10.04 16.54
N GLU A 267 -12.38 -10.84 15.50
CA GLU A 267 -13.10 -12.13 15.55
C GLU A 267 -12.38 -13.17 16.45
N LYS A 268 -11.04 -13.08 16.55
CA LYS A 268 -10.21 -13.99 17.37
C LYS A 268 -9.38 -13.19 18.37
N PRO A 269 -9.99 -12.58 19.39
CA PRO A 269 -9.34 -11.59 20.24
C PRO A 269 -8.09 -12.11 20.96
N LEU A 270 -8.12 -13.32 21.53
CA LEU A 270 -6.97 -13.91 22.21
C LEU A 270 -5.80 -14.13 21.26
N SER A 271 -6.09 -14.59 20.03
CA SER A 271 -5.07 -14.77 19.00
C SER A 271 -4.50 -13.42 18.54
N SER A 272 -5.36 -12.41 18.39
CA SER A 272 -4.92 -11.04 18.05
C SER A 272 -3.99 -10.47 19.11
N ILE A 273 -4.34 -10.55 20.38
CA ILE A 273 -3.49 -10.09 21.50
C ILE A 273 -2.15 -10.83 21.49
N LYS A 274 -2.16 -12.15 21.37
CA LYS A 274 -0.92 -12.97 21.30
C LYS A 274 -0.03 -12.49 20.13
N ASN A 275 -0.60 -12.26 18.96
CA ASN A 275 0.15 -11.80 17.78
C ASN A 275 0.64 -10.36 17.92
N ILE A 276 -0.11 -9.47 18.59
CA ILE A 276 0.35 -8.13 18.96
C ILE A 276 1.63 -8.22 19.79
N PHE A 277 1.63 -9.02 20.87
CA PHE A 277 2.82 -9.19 21.71
C PHE A 277 4.00 -9.75 20.94
N PHE A 278 3.79 -10.73 20.07
CA PHE A 278 4.86 -11.23 19.20
C PHE A 278 5.39 -10.16 18.26
N GLY A 279 4.51 -9.34 17.67
CA GLY A 279 4.93 -8.23 16.80
C GLY A 279 5.79 -7.21 17.53
N VAL A 280 5.37 -6.79 18.73
CA VAL A 280 6.15 -5.89 19.60
C VAL A 280 7.51 -6.50 19.93
N PHE A 281 7.53 -7.74 20.38
CA PHE A 281 8.74 -8.44 20.78
C PHE A 281 9.75 -8.62 19.62
N ASP A 282 9.27 -9.02 18.44
CA ASP A 282 10.12 -9.16 17.26
C ASP A 282 10.65 -7.81 16.77
N ALA A 283 9.84 -6.74 16.83
CA ALA A 283 10.29 -5.38 16.53
C ALA A 283 11.44 -4.92 17.44
N LEU A 284 11.29 -5.13 18.77
CA LEU A 284 12.32 -4.75 19.74
C LEU A 284 13.61 -5.57 19.60
N ARG A 285 13.53 -6.77 19.02
CA ARG A 285 14.68 -7.62 18.71
C ARG A 285 15.24 -7.46 17.31
N GLY A 286 14.70 -6.55 16.51
CA GLY A 286 15.14 -6.32 15.13
C GLY A 286 14.80 -7.48 14.19
N ARG A 287 13.78 -8.28 14.48
CA ARG A 287 13.34 -9.42 13.66
C ARG A 287 12.26 -8.97 12.69
N TYR A 288 12.61 -8.84 11.44
CA TYR A 288 11.72 -8.38 10.37
C TYR A 288 11.59 -9.41 9.24
N GLY A 289 10.85 -9.08 8.19
CA GLY A 289 10.59 -9.97 7.06
C GLY A 289 9.40 -10.90 7.28
N TYR A 290 9.38 -12.01 6.57
CA TYR A 290 8.31 -13.01 6.65
C TYR A 290 8.26 -13.69 8.03
N LYS A 291 7.06 -13.80 8.60
CA LYS A 291 6.82 -14.55 9.85
C LYS A 291 6.40 -15.96 9.52
N VAL A 292 7.26 -16.92 9.83
CA VAL A 292 6.87 -18.33 9.82
C VAL A 292 5.84 -18.54 10.93
N ILE A 293 4.61 -18.86 10.55
CA ILE A 293 3.57 -19.26 11.50
C ILE A 293 3.74 -20.79 11.67
N PRO A 294 3.99 -21.30 12.89
CA PRO A 294 3.90 -22.72 13.11
C PRO A 294 2.47 -23.16 12.76
N THR A 295 2.28 -23.83 11.65
CA THR A 295 1.02 -24.52 11.39
C THR A 295 0.84 -25.51 12.52
N ALA A 296 -0.25 -25.39 13.29
CA ALA A 296 -0.67 -26.49 14.17
C ALA A 296 -0.68 -27.73 13.29
N SER A 297 0.09 -28.73 13.66
CA SER A 297 0.32 -29.95 12.90
C SER A 297 -1.04 -30.51 12.44
N VAL A 298 -1.33 -30.37 11.14
CA VAL A 298 -2.28 -31.28 10.49
C VAL A 298 -1.55 -32.59 10.50
N ALA A 299 -1.95 -33.49 11.42
CA ALA A 299 -1.47 -34.85 11.42
C ALA A 299 -1.67 -35.41 10.01
N PRO A 300 -0.68 -36.05 9.40
CA PRO A 300 -0.85 -36.63 8.08
C PRO A 300 -1.97 -37.66 8.18
N VAL A 301 -3.06 -37.41 7.44
CA VAL A 301 -4.08 -38.42 7.21
C VAL A 301 -3.42 -39.47 6.33
N VAL A 302 -2.81 -40.47 6.97
CA VAL A 302 -2.42 -41.69 6.30
C VAL A 302 -3.70 -42.39 5.89
N LYS A 303 -4.13 -42.24 4.65
CA LYS A 303 -5.09 -43.16 4.05
C LYS A 303 -4.35 -44.46 3.86
N SER A 304 -4.61 -45.44 4.74
CA SER A 304 -4.33 -46.86 4.47
C SER A 304 -5.14 -47.25 3.24
N LEU A 305 -4.45 -47.55 2.17
CA LEU A 305 -5.00 -48.29 1.03
C LEU A 305 -5.10 -49.77 1.50
N GLU A 306 -6.30 -50.25 1.71
CA GLU A 306 -6.69 -51.63 1.56
C GLU A 306 -7.63 -51.76 0.36
#